data_e9c4e3c232c550a9575eaa680ea5c7ac
#
_entry.id   e9c4e3c232c550a9575eaa680ea5c7ac
#
_cell.length_a   1.000
_cell.length_b   1.000
_cell.length_c   1.000
_cell.angle_alpha   90.00
_cell.angle_beta   90.00
_cell.angle_gamma   90.00
#
_symmetry.space_group_name_H-M   'P 1'
#
loop_
_entity.id
_entity.type
_entity.pdbx_description
1 polymer ?
#
loop_
_entity_poly.entity_id
_entity_poly.type
_entity_poly.pdbx_seq_one_letter_code
_entity_poly.pdbx_strand_id
1 'polypeptide(L)'
;MAINKILSKLFGNKSTRDMKLIQPWVEKIKAASPAIEALDNDALRAKTQELRAKAQASANDLKEKIETLKAKIEETPIEDREVIFNQIDKLETQVLDRMEDALTEVLPEVYAIVRETAARFAKNETIEVTANDFDRELAASHDFVSIEGDKAVYFNHWVAGGNDMKWDMIHYDVQLFG
;
A
#
# COMPACT_ATOMS: atom_id res chain seq x y z
N MET A 1 -32.66 31.57 -2.43
CA MET A 1 -32.20 30.65 -1.36
C MET A 1 -32.99 29.36 -1.24
N ALA A 2 -34.27 29.27 -1.60
CA ALA A 2 -35.06 28.01 -1.47
C ALA A 2 -34.73 26.95 -2.52
N ILE A 3 -34.41 27.32 -3.76
CA ILE A 3 -34.12 26.42 -4.88
C ILE A 3 -32.85 25.61 -4.62
N ASN A 4 -31.80 26.20 -4.07
CA ASN A 4 -30.55 25.47 -3.73
C ASN A 4 -30.75 24.45 -2.61
N LYS A 5 -31.65 24.67 -1.65
CA LYS A 5 -32.03 23.71 -0.62
C LYS A 5 -32.83 22.52 -1.17
N ILE A 6 -33.64 22.73 -2.20
CA ILE A 6 -34.42 21.67 -2.85
C ILE A 6 -33.51 20.83 -3.76
N LEU A 7 -32.60 21.47 -4.52
CA LEU A 7 -31.60 20.79 -5.35
C LEU A 7 -30.61 19.96 -4.50
N SER A 8 -30.14 20.48 -3.36
CA SER A 8 -29.26 19.74 -2.45
C SER A 8 -29.97 18.53 -1.78
N LYS A 9 -31.29 18.60 -1.57
CA LYS A 9 -32.10 17.49 -1.08
C LYS A 9 -32.37 16.41 -2.13
N LEU A 10 -32.46 16.79 -3.42
CA LEU A 10 -32.71 15.84 -4.52
C LEU A 10 -31.45 15.19 -5.07
N PHE A 11 -30.33 15.90 -5.10
CA PHE A 11 -29.06 15.42 -5.68
C PHE A 11 -27.96 15.10 -4.66
N GLY A 12 -28.18 15.36 -3.37
CA GLY A 12 -27.16 15.33 -2.33
C GLY A 12 -26.09 16.39 -2.56
N ASN A 13 -25.30 16.73 -1.54
CA ASN A 13 -24.11 17.51 -1.77
C ASN A 13 -22.97 16.60 -2.26
N LYS A 14 -21.87 17.17 -2.78
CA LYS A 14 -20.69 16.44 -3.24
C LYS A 14 -20.21 15.46 -2.18
N SER A 15 -20.10 15.92 -0.94
CA SER A 15 -19.69 15.12 0.23
C SER A 15 -20.55 13.86 0.42
N THR A 16 -21.87 13.94 0.28
CA THR A 16 -22.76 12.77 0.42
C THR A 16 -22.56 11.75 -0.70
N ARG A 17 -22.22 12.18 -1.91
CA ARG A 17 -21.91 11.28 -3.03
C ARG A 17 -20.54 10.64 -2.85
N ASP A 18 -19.54 11.42 -2.46
CA ASP A 18 -18.19 10.94 -2.21
C ASP A 18 -18.20 9.91 -1.07
N MET A 19 -18.94 10.16 0.03
CA MET A 19 -19.13 9.19 1.11
C MET A 19 -19.73 7.87 0.66
N LYS A 20 -20.69 7.88 -0.27
CA LYS A 20 -21.28 6.64 -0.81
C LYS A 20 -20.28 5.82 -1.63
N LEU A 21 -19.30 6.45 -2.27
CA LEU A 21 -18.26 5.77 -3.02
C LEU A 21 -17.17 5.21 -2.09
N ILE A 22 -16.88 5.91 -0.99
CA ILE A 22 -15.77 5.60 -0.08
C ILE A 22 -16.21 4.58 0.99
N GLN A 23 -17.44 4.69 1.51
CA GLN A 23 -17.96 3.83 2.58
C GLN A 23 -17.75 2.32 2.31
N PRO A 24 -17.98 1.77 1.10
CA PRO A 24 -17.72 0.36 0.82
C PRO A 24 -16.26 -0.06 1.01
N TRP A 25 -15.31 0.86 0.81
CA TRP A 25 -13.89 0.61 1.03
C TRP A 25 -13.57 0.49 2.52
N VAL A 26 -14.12 1.39 3.33
CA VAL A 26 -13.98 1.32 4.79
C VAL A 26 -14.54 0.02 5.34
N GLU A 27 -15.69 -0.43 4.84
CA GLU A 27 -16.28 -1.71 5.25
C GLU A 27 -15.38 -2.91 4.84
N LYS A 28 -14.76 -2.89 3.65
CA LYS A 28 -13.79 -3.91 3.25
C LYS A 28 -12.55 -3.91 4.15
N ILE A 29 -12.03 -2.74 4.52
CA ILE A 29 -10.89 -2.61 5.44
C ILE A 29 -11.25 -3.18 6.81
N LYS A 30 -12.42 -2.83 7.35
CA LYS A 30 -12.92 -3.39 8.62
C LYS A 30 -13.11 -4.89 8.57
N ALA A 31 -13.58 -5.43 7.45
CA ALA A 31 -13.75 -6.86 7.26
C ALA A 31 -12.40 -7.61 7.21
N ALA A 32 -11.34 -6.98 6.69
CA ALA A 32 -9.99 -7.54 6.67
C ALA A 32 -9.28 -7.47 8.05
N SER A 33 -9.63 -6.47 8.88
CA SER A 33 -8.93 -6.18 10.15
C SER A 33 -8.80 -7.37 11.10
N PRO A 34 -9.83 -8.22 11.38
CA PRO A 34 -9.68 -9.32 12.33
C PRO A 34 -8.61 -10.35 11.94
N ALA A 35 -8.44 -10.62 10.65
CA ALA A 35 -7.41 -11.53 10.15
C ALA A 35 -6.01 -10.94 10.31
N ILE A 36 -5.87 -9.62 10.14
CA ILE A 36 -4.63 -8.89 10.31
C ILE A 36 -4.25 -8.75 11.79
N GLU A 37 -5.22 -8.45 12.66
CA GLU A 37 -5.04 -8.34 14.10
C GLU A 37 -4.56 -9.66 14.75
N ALA A 38 -4.94 -10.80 14.18
CA ALA A 38 -4.55 -12.13 14.66
C ALA A 38 -3.07 -12.49 14.35
N LEU A 39 -2.40 -11.76 13.45
CA LEU A 39 -1.01 -12.01 13.09
C LEU A 39 -0.06 -11.54 14.21
N ASP A 40 1.01 -12.27 14.45
CA ASP A 40 2.14 -11.74 15.22
C ASP A 40 2.91 -10.67 14.43
N ASN A 41 3.95 -10.08 15.02
CA ASN A 41 4.66 -8.97 14.37
C ASN A 41 5.43 -9.41 13.12
N ASP A 42 6.06 -10.59 13.15
CA ASP A 42 6.79 -11.13 12.00
C ASP A 42 5.84 -11.54 10.88
N ALA A 43 4.71 -12.17 11.21
CA ALA A 43 3.67 -12.52 10.25
C ALA A 43 3.01 -11.27 9.62
N LEU A 44 2.81 -10.19 10.39
CA LEU A 44 2.31 -8.90 9.88
C LEU A 44 3.28 -8.30 8.86
N ARG A 45 4.58 -8.33 9.15
CA ARG A 45 5.64 -7.90 8.24
C ARG A 45 5.68 -8.76 6.98
N ALA A 46 5.61 -10.09 7.13
CA ALA A 46 5.58 -11.03 6.01
C ALA A 46 4.34 -10.82 5.12
N LYS A 47 3.18 -10.55 5.70
CA LYS A 47 1.94 -10.24 4.96
C LYS A 47 2.09 -9.03 4.06
N THR A 48 2.82 -8.00 4.49
CA THR A 48 3.13 -6.83 3.66
C THR A 48 3.95 -7.22 2.42
N GLN A 49 4.93 -8.11 2.58
CA GLN A 49 5.73 -8.58 1.45
C GLN A 49 4.94 -9.49 0.51
N GLU A 50 4.04 -10.32 1.05
CA GLU A 50 3.11 -11.14 0.26
C GLU A 50 2.23 -10.27 -0.65
N LEU A 51 1.58 -9.23 -0.09
CA LEU A 51 0.72 -8.33 -0.85
C LEU A 51 1.49 -7.55 -1.91
N ARG A 52 2.72 -7.10 -1.58
CA ARG A 52 3.62 -6.45 -2.54
C ARG A 52 3.98 -7.38 -3.69
N ALA A 53 4.37 -8.62 -3.39
CA ALA A 53 4.70 -9.62 -4.40
C ALA A 53 3.51 -9.95 -5.30
N LYS A 54 2.30 -10.08 -4.73
CA LYS A 54 1.06 -10.29 -5.46
C LYS A 54 0.81 -9.15 -6.47
N ALA A 55 0.90 -7.89 -6.05
CA ALA A 55 0.72 -6.76 -6.92
C ALA A 55 1.79 -6.70 -8.03
N GLN A 56 3.06 -6.93 -7.68
CA GLN A 56 4.16 -6.91 -8.65
C GLN A 56 4.07 -8.03 -9.69
N ALA A 57 3.62 -9.22 -9.27
CA ALA A 57 3.50 -10.38 -10.16
C ALA A 57 2.29 -10.31 -11.11
N SER A 58 1.33 -9.43 -10.85
CA SER A 58 0.05 -9.37 -11.59
C SER A 58 0.19 -9.24 -13.10
N ALA A 59 1.25 -8.60 -13.59
CA ALA A 59 1.48 -8.32 -15.01
C ALA A 59 2.76 -8.98 -15.56
N ASN A 60 3.34 -9.98 -14.90
CA ASN A 60 4.60 -10.60 -15.32
C ASN A 60 4.52 -11.20 -16.72
N ASP A 61 3.42 -11.87 -17.06
CA ASP A 61 3.20 -12.45 -18.39
C ASP A 61 3.20 -11.39 -19.52
N LEU A 62 2.68 -10.19 -19.22
CA LEU A 62 2.70 -9.07 -20.17
C LEU A 62 4.08 -8.46 -20.30
N LYS A 63 4.81 -8.33 -19.18
CA LYS A 63 6.19 -7.83 -19.17
C LYS A 63 7.13 -8.77 -19.95
N GLU A 64 6.98 -10.08 -19.80
CA GLU A 64 7.73 -11.07 -20.57
C GLU A 64 7.46 -10.97 -22.08
N LYS A 65 6.19 -10.72 -22.48
CA LYS A 65 5.85 -10.47 -23.88
C LYS A 65 6.49 -9.20 -24.42
N ILE A 66 6.51 -8.12 -23.62
CA ILE A 66 7.16 -6.86 -23.97
C ILE A 66 8.66 -7.09 -24.20
N GLU A 67 9.34 -7.78 -23.28
CA GLU A 67 10.78 -8.08 -23.46
C GLU A 67 11.04 -8.96 -24.68
N THR A 68 10.16 -9.91 -24.97
CA THR A 68 10.24 -10.72 -26.20
C THR A 68 10.10 -9.86 -27.48
N LEU A 69 9.21 -8.87 -27.47
CA LEU A 69 9.02 -7.94 -28.58
C LEU A 69 10.22 -6.99 -28.72
N LYS A 70 10.74 -6.47 -27.61
CA LYS A 70 11.93 -5.61 -27.59
C LYS A 70 13.15 -6.32 -28.20
N ALA A 71 13.36 -7.59 -27.87
CA ALA A 71 14.44 -8.39 -28.43
C ALA A 71 14.36 -8.53 -29.96
N LYS A 72 13.13 -8.52 -30.54
CA LYS A 72 12.92 -8.62 -31.99
C LYS A 72 13.20 -7.30 -32.74
N ILE A 73 13.22 -6.15 -32.07
CA ILE A 73 13.35 -4.84 -32.74
C ILE A 73 14.64 -4.76 -33.54
N GLU A 74 15.76 -5.26 -32.98
CA GLU A 74 17.07 -5.19 -33.64
C GLU A 74 17.15 -6.05 -34.92
N GLU A 75 16.43 -7.16 -34.95
CA GLU A 75 16.36 -8.11 -36.08
C GLU A 75 15.35 -7.68 -37.15
N THR A 76 14.47 -6.70 -36.84
CA THR A 76 13.40 -6.26 -37.72
C THR A 76 13.83 -5.08 -38.58
N PRO A 77 13.55 -5.07 -39.91
CA PRO A 77 13.78 -3.91 -40.79
C PRO A 77 13.12 -2.63 -40.23
N ILE A 78 13.74 -1.49 -40.43
CA ILE A 78 13.31 -0.22 -39.84
C ILE A 78 11.89 0.14 -40.20
N GLU A 79 11.48 -0.13 -41.46
CA GLU A 79 10.14 0.09 -41.99
C GLU A 79 9.03 -0.71 -41.26
N ASP A 80 9.38 -1.84 -40.65
CA ASP A 80 8.42 -2.73 -39.97
C ASP A 80 8.42 -2.56 -38.45
N ARG A 81 9.34 -1.79 -37.88
CA ARG A 81 9.48 -1.60 -36.41
C ARG A 81 8.29 -0.89 -35.78
N GLU A 82 7.61 -0.02 -36.53
CA GLU A 82 6.43 0.69 -36.05
C GLU A 82 5.34 -0.26 -35.54
N VAL A 83 5.14 -1.39 -36.19
CA VAL A 83 4.16 -2.41 -35.78
C VAL A 83 4.53 -2.99 -34.41
N ILE A 84 5.83 -3.24 -34.18
CA ILE A 84 6.33 -3.77 -32.89
C ILE A 84 6.16 -2.72 -31.79
N PHE A 85 6.53 -1.48 -32.03
CA PHE A 85 6.34 -0.40 -31.05
C PHE A 85 4.87 -0.23 -30.67
N ASN A 86 3.96 -0.22 -31.64
CA ASN A 86 2.52 -0.15 -31.36
C ASN A 86 1.98 -1.35 -30.57
N GLN A 87 2.59 -2.52 -30.69
CA GLN A 87 2.25 -3.68 -29.85
C GLN A 87 2.78 -3.53 -28.43
N ILE A 88 4.00 -3.03 -28.26
CA ILE A 88 4.60 -2.75 -26.96
C ILE A 88 3.75 -1.72 -26.20
N ASP A 89 3.40 -0.60 -26.82
CA ASP A 89 2.58 0.46 -26.20
C ASP A 89 1.24 -0.07 -25.67
N LYS A 90 0.60 -0.94 -26.46
CA LYS A 90 -0.66 -1.60 -26.05
C LYS A 90 -0.45 -2.53 -24.84
N LEU A 91 0.64 -3.29 -24.83
CA LEU A 91 0.97 -4.17 -23.71
C LEU A 91 1.35 -3.38 -22.46
N GLU A 92 2.10 -2.28 -22.61
CA GLU A 92 2.44 -1.39 -21.49
C GLU A 92 1.19 -0.77 -20.87
N THR A 93 0.21 -0.35 -21.67
CA THR A 93 -1.11 0.08 -21.17
C THR A 93 -1.80 -1.03 -20.37
N GLN A 94 -1.82 -2.27 -20.89
CA GLN A 94 -2.41 -3.40 -20.18
C GLN A 94 -1.65 -3.77 -18.89
N VAL A 95 -0.33 -3.56 -18.85
CA VAL A 95 0.46 -3.72 -17.61
C VAL A 95 -0.01 -2.74 -16.54
N LEU A 96 -0.20 -1.46 -16.91
CA LEU A 96 -0.68 -0.43 -15.98
C LEU A 96 -2.08 -0.77 -15.45
N ASP A 97 -3.01 -1.12 -16.33
CA ASP A 97 -4.39 -1.49 -15.96
C ASP A 97 -4.40 -2.68 -14.99
N ARG A 98 -3.62 -3.73 -15.29
CA ARG A 98 -3.52 -4.91 -14.41
C ARG A 98 -2.88 -4.62 -13.06
N MET A 99 -1.88 -3.76 -13.04
CA MET A 99 -1.25 -3.35 -11.79
C MET A 99 -2.22 -2.51 -10.94
N GLU A 100 -3.00 -1.62 -11.55
CA GLU A 100 -4.03 -0.84 -10.86
C GLU A 100 -5.13 -1.74 -10.26
N ASP A 101 -5.60 -2.73 -11.02
CA ASP A 101 -6.56 -3.72 -10.53
C ASP A 101 -5.99 -4.50 -9.33
N ALA A 102 -4.74 -4.96 -9.42
CA ALA A 102 -4.10 -5.71 -8.35
C ALA A 102 -3.86 -4.84 -7.10
N LEU A 103 -3.45 -3.58 -7.26
CA LEU A 103 -3.32 -2.62 -6.15
C LEU A 103 -4.68 -2.37 -5.49
N THR A 104 -5.74 -2.22 -6.29
CA THR A 104 -7.11 -2.05 -5.81
C THR A 104 -7.59 -3.28 -5.02
N GLU A 105 -7.22 -4.49 -5.47
CA GLU A 105 -7.57 -5.73 -4.78
C GLU A 105 -6.91 -5.84 -3.40
N VAL A 106 -5.63 -5.49 -3.28
CA VAL A 106 -4.89 -5.59 -2.01
C VAL A 106 -5.12 -4.42 -1.05
N LEU A 107 -5.68 -3.32 -1.53
CA LEU A 107 -5.87 -2.07 -0.79
C LEU A 107 -6.51 -2.26 0.60
N PRO A 108 -7.61 -3.03 0.77
CA PRO A 108 -8.23 -3.20 2.09
C PRO A 108 -7.31 -3.85 3.12
N GLU A 109 -6.55 -4.87 2.73
CA GLU A 109 -5.60 -5.55 3.62
C GLU A 109 -4.42 -4.62 3.96
N VAL A 110 -3.91 -3.86 3.00
CA VAL A 110 -2.82 -2.89 3.23
C VAL A 110 -3.24 -1.83 4.24
N TYR A 111 -4.43 -1.26 4.10
CA TYR A 111 -4.94 -0.27 5.07
C TYR A 111 -5.18 -0.89 6.45
N ALA A 112 -5.66 -2.13 6.52
CA ALA A 112 -5.80 -2.86 7.78
C ALA A 112 -4.43 -3.09 8.44
N ILE A 113 -3.37 -3.43 7.69
CA ILE A 113 -2.00 -3.57 8.19
C ILE A 113 -1.47 -2.25 8.74
N VAL A 114 -1.64 -1.14 8.01
CA VAL A 114 -1.19 0.19 8.45
C VAL A 114 -1.88 0.58 9.75
N ARG A 115 -3.21 0.39 9.84
CA ARG A 115 -4.00 0.69 11.03
C ARG A 115 -3.58 -0.17 12.23
N GLU A 116 -3.39 -1.47 12.02
CA GLU A 116 -2.95 -2.39 13.08
C GLU A 116 -1.53 -2.07 13.54
N THR A 117 -0.62 -1.77 12.62
CA THR A 117 0.74 -1.34 12.98
C THR A 117 0.72 -0.09 13.86
N ALA A 118 -0.07 0.91 13.48
CA ALA A 118 -0.27 2.12 14.28
C ALA A 118 -0.86 1.80 15.67
N ALA A 119 -1.83 0.89 15.75
CA ALA A 119 -2.43 0.46 17.00
C ALA A 119 -1.44 -0.27 17.92
N ARG A 120 -0.55 -1.11 17.35
CA ARG A 120 0.50 -1.79 18.11
C ARG A 120 1.49 -0.78 18.70
N PHE A 121 1.97 0.18 17.92
CA PHE A 121 2.84 1.25 18.43
C PHE A 121 2.15 2.13 19.47
N ALA A 122 0.86 2.42 19.33
CA ALA A 122 0.13 3.20 20.31
C ALA A 122 -0.06 2.46 21.66
N LYS A 123 -0.15 1.13 21.64
CA LYS A 123 -0.39 0.29 22.82
C LYS A 123 0.87 -0.20 23.51
N ASN A 124 2.00 -0.29 22.81
CA ASN A 124 3.23 -0.88 23.30
C ASN A 124 4.39 0.13 23.22
N GLU A 125 5.25 0.15 24.19
CA GLU A 125 6.46 0.99 24.17
C GLU A 125 7.48 0.49 23.15
N THR A 126 7.50 -0.84 22.94
CA THR A 126 8.38 -1.50 21.98
C THR A 126 7.63 -2.53 21.15
N ILE A 127 8.09 -2.76 19.92
CA ILE A 127 7.64 -3.84 19.03
C ILE A 127 8.87 -4.63 18.61
N GLU A 128 8.84 -5.93 18.89
CA GLU A 128 9.92 -6.85 18.53
C GLU A 128 9.57 -7.61 17.25
N VAL A 129 10.56 -7.77 16.38
CA VAL A 129 10.52 -8.60 15.17
C VAL A 129 11.85 -9.32 14.99
N THR A 130 11.88 -10.38 14.19
CA THR A 130 13.13 -11.01 13.77
C THR A 130 13.93 -10.02 12.91
N ALA A 131 15.19 -9.76 13.31
CA ALA A 131 16.03 -8.78 12.64
C ALA A 131 16.48 -9.23 11.25
N ASN A 132 16.31 -8.37 10.25
CA ASN A 132 16.83 -8.54 8.91
C ASN A 132 17.89 -7.46 8.59
N ASP A 133 18.43 -7.46 7.38
CA ASP A 133 19.48 -6.50 6.98
C ASP A 133 18.97 -5.07 7.00
N PHE A 134 17.73 -4.82 6.59
CA PHE A 134 17.11 -3.49 6.65
C PHE A 134 17.03 -2.97 8.10
N ASP A 135 16.67 -3.81 9.07
CA ASP A 135 16.60 -3.43 10.48
C ASP A 135 17.99 -3.04 11.02
N ARG A 136 19.03 -3.78 10.61
CA ARG A 136 20.43 -3.52 11.01
C ARG A 136 20.95 -2.22 10.41
N GLU A 137 20.65 -1.93 9.15
CA GLU A 137 20.99 -0.66 8.52
C GLU A 137 20.26 0.50 9.18
N LEU A 138 18.99 0.33 9.51
CA LEU A 138 18.18 1.34 10.18
C LEU A 138 18.71 1.64 11.59
N ALA A 139 19.04 0.60 12.38
CA ALA A 139 19.60 0.73 13.72
C ALA A 139 20.99 1.41 13.73
N ALA A 140 21.76 1.31 12.66
CA ALA A 140 23.05 2.00 12.54
C ALA A 140 22.92 3.51 12.40
N SER A 141 21.75 4.04 12.04
CA SER A 141 21.53 5.46 11.73
C SER A 141 20.40 6.12 12.52
N HIS A 142 19.62 5.35 13.28
CA HIS A 142 18.42 5.86 13.97
C HIS A 142 18.28 5.27 15.37
N ASP A 143 17.87 6.10 16.33
CA ASP A 143 17.74 5.73 17.73
C ASP A 143 16.39 5.07 18.08
N PHE A 144 15.43 5.08 17.17
CA PHE A 144 14.11 4.48 17.38
C PHE A 144 14.04 2.97 17.10
N VAL A 145 15.17 2.35 16.81
CA VAL A 145 15.32 0.90 16.66
C VAL A 145 16.66 0.44 17.19
N SER A 146 16.69 -0.69 17.90
CA SER A 146 17.92 -1.36 18.36
C SER A 146 17.95 -2.82 17.90
N ILE A 147 19.15 -3.41 17.84
CA ILE A 147 19.35 -4.82 17.55
C ILE A 147 19.76 -5.54 18.82
N GLU A 148 18.97 -6.53 19.23
CA GLU A 148 19.19 -7.36 20.41
C GLU A 148 19.27 -8.83 20.01
N GLY A 149 20.48 -9.32 19.74
CA GLY A 149 20.70 -10.67 19.22
C GLY A 149 20.14 -10.85 17.83
N ASP A 150 19.13 -11.70 17.70
CA ASP A 150 18.39 -11.95 16.45
C ASP A 150 17.12 -11.11 16.30
N LYS A 151 16.86 -10.20 17.22
CA LYS A 151 15.68 -9.34 17.22
C LYS A 151 16.01 -7.89 16.87
N ALA A 152 15.10 -7.24 16.17
CA ALA A 152 15.01 -5.80 16.06
C ALA A 152 13.89 -5.30 16.98
N VAL A 153 14.22 -4.37 17.86
CA VAL A 153 13.31 -3.76 18.83
C VAL A 153 13.03 -2.32 18.38
N TYR A 154 11.82 -2.07 17.96
CA TYR A 154 11.35 -0.76 17.52
C TYR A 154 10.67 -0.04 18.69
N PHE A 155 11.13 1.19 18.98
CA PHE A 155 10.54 2.05 20.00
C PHE A 155 9.38 2.85 19.44
N ASN A 156 8.35 3.10 20.26
CA ASN A 156 7.21 3.94 19.87
C ASN A 156 7.49 5.45 20.06
N HIS A 157 8.72 5.82 20.37
CA HIS A 157 9.13 7.21 20.58
C HIS A 157 10.41 7.52 19.82
N TRP A 158 10.58 8.78 19.48
CA TRP A 158 11.76 9.32 18.78
C TRP A 158 11.94 10.80 19.10
N VAL A 159 13.12 11.34 18.82
CA VAL A 159 13.38 12.78 18.96
C VAL A 159 13.12 13.49 17.62
N ALA A 160 12.27 14.51 17.63
CA ALA A 160 12.00 15.36 16.48
C ALA A 160 12.15 16.85 16.85
N GLY A 161 13.10 17.55 16.22
CA GLY A 161 13.36 18.97 16.51
C GLY A 161 13.75 19.23 17.97
N GLY A 162 14.41 18.26 18.63
CA GLY A 162 14.82 18.35 20.03
C GLY A 162 13.71 18.03 21.05
N ASN A 163 12.53 17.60 20.60
CA ASN A 163 11.43 17.19 21.48
C ASN A 163 11.22 15.69 21.39
N ASP A 164 10.92 15.07 22.52
CA ASP A 164 10.47 13.67 22.56
C ASP A 164 9.07 13.56 21.99
N MET A 165 8.96 12.74 20.96
CA MET A 165 7.68 12.41 20.30
C MET A 165 7.34 10.97 20.60
N LYS A 166 6.06 10.70 20.83
CA LYS A 166 5.55 9.35 21.05
C LYS A 166 4.42 9.08 20.05
N TRP A 167 4.41 7.87 19.49
CA TRP A 167 3.29 7.42 18.69
C TRP A 167 2.12 7.05 19.58
N ASP A 168 1.02 7.81 19.51
CA ASP A 168 -0.19 7.61 20.30
C ASP A 168 -1.48 7.58 19.45
N MET A 169 -1.30 7.65 18.12
CA MET A 169 -2.42 7.75 17.17
C MET A 169 -2.79 6.40 16.56
N ILE A 170 -4.11 6.16 16.47
CA ILE A 170 -4.70 5.10 15.64
C ILE A 170 -5.58 5.75 14.59
N HIS A 171 -5.49 5.31 13.33
CA HIS A 171 -6.25 5.90 12.23
C HIS A 171 -7.75 5.77 12.44
N TYR A 172 -8.46 6.90 12.39
CA TYR A 172 -9.92 6.94 12.37
C TYR A 172 -10.46 6.55 10.99
N ASP A 173 -11.74 6.12 10.94
CA ASP A 173 -12.38 5.76 9.66
C ASP A 173 -12.28 6.88 8.61
N VAL A 174 -12.37 8.16 9.03
CA VAL A 174 -12.23 9.32 8.13
C VAL A 174 -10.83 9.43 7.52
N GLN A 175 -9.80 8.95 8.18
CA GLN A 175 -8.42 8.94 7.68
C GLN A 175 -8.13 7.78 6.71
N LEU A 176 -9.02 6.80 6.65
CA LEU A 176 -8.98 5.71 5.67
C LEU A 176 -9.60 6.13 4.32
N PHE A 177 -10.10 7.35 4.21
CA PHE A 177 -10.71 7.90 3.00
C PHE A 177 -9.73 8.63 2.07
N GLY A 178 -8.52 8.92 2.55
CA GLY A 178 -7.54 9.80 1.90
C GLY A 178 -6.57 9.12 0.95
#